data_48f1dd477753ad230fdd5b3d6e8e7a35
#
_entry.id   48f1dd477753ad230fdd5b3d6e8e7a35
#
_cell.length_a   1.000
_cell.length_b   1.000
_cell.length_c   1.000
_cell.angle_alpha   90.00
_cell.angle_beta   90.00
_cell.angle_gamma   90.00
#
_symmetry.space_group_name_H-M   'P 1'
#
loop_
_entity.id
_entity.type
_entity.pdbx_description
1 polymer ?
#
loop_
_entity_poly.entity_id
_entity_poly.type
_entity_poly.pdbx_seq_one_letter_code
_entity_poly.pdbx_strand_id
1 'polypeptide(L)'
;MCIYVRGMIKKALNIFCLMLLIMASACSKAEVCMLEGEGTVVISGIVSDKTSSSPLKDMKIVYEAYTTRGKLIDTKTVYSSGDGTYTVEGSGYTSEIKCVLKASDSSKSYANGKIELHVDWNGSPYNKEVSTFFVNDCNIYMRKR
;
A
#
# COMPACT_ATOMS: atom_id res chain seq x y z
N MET A 1 -48.05 43.52 -26.17
CA MET A 1 -47.89 42.09 -25.79
C MET A 1 -46.52 41.50 -26.13
N CYS A 2 -45.67 42.11 -26.91
CA CYS A 2 -44.34 41.56 -27.27
C CYS A 2 -43.21 41.83 -26.27
N ILE A 3 -43.36 42.72 -25.31
CA ILE A 3 -42.25 43.08 -24.38
C ILE A 3 -42.14 42.10 -23.20
N TYR A 4 -43.25 41.48 -22.82
CA TYR A 4 -43.30 40.57 -21.66
C TYR A 4 -42.63 39.21 -21.95
N VAL A 5 -42.73 38.73 -23.17
CA VAL A 5 -42.17 37.44 -23.59
C VAL A 5 -40.64 37.50 -23.68
N ARG A 6 -40.03 38.65 -24.06
CA ARG A 6 -38.59 38.81 -24.12
C ARG A 6 -37.91 38.75 -22.74
N GLY A 7 -38.61 39.23 -21.69
CA GLY A 7 -38.07 39.19 -20.32
C GLY A 7 -38.06 37.79 -19.71
N MET A 8 -39.07 36.99 -20.03
CA MET A 8 -39.14 35.59 -19.54
C MET A 8 -38.09 34.68 -20.21
N ILE A 9 -37.85 34.85 -21.50
CA ILE A 9 -36.87 34.07 -22.26
C ILE A 9 -35.45 34.36 -21.74
N LYS A 10 -35.11 35.62 -21.45
CA LYS A 10 -33.80 36.00 -20.89
C LYS A 10 -33.59 35.44 -19.49
N LYS A 11 -34.62 35.41 -18.64
CA LYS A 11 -34.54 34.81 -17.29
C LYS A 11 -34.41 33.28 -17.36
N ALA A 12 -35.15 32.62 -18.23
CA ALA A 12 -35.04 31.18 -18.45
C ALA A 12 -33.65 30.76 -19.01
N LEU A 13 -33.10 31.55 -19.93
CA LEU A 13 -31.81 31.31 -20.51
C LEU A 13 -30.66 31.48 -19.48
N ASN A 14 -30.76 32.49 -18.61
CA ASN A 14 -29.80 32.71 -17.53
C ASN A 14 -29.83 31.58 -16.47
N ILE A 15 -31.02 31.08 -16.12
CA ILE A 15 -31.17 29.96 -15.20
C ILE A 15 -30.60 28.66 -15.81
N PHE A 16 -30.82 28.45 -17.11
CA PHE A 16 -30.29 27.30 -17.83
C PHE A 16 -28.75 27.34 -17.95
N CYS A 17 -28.16 28.52 -18.23
CA CYS A 17 -26.72 28.72 -18.20
C CYS A 17 -26.12 28.52 -16.80
N LEU A 18 -26.82 28.97 -15.74
CA LEU A 18 -26.37 28.78 -14.36
C LEU A 18 -26.41 27.31 -13.96
N MET A 19 -27.44 26.57 -14.37
CA MET A 19 -27.52 25.11 -14.17
C MET A 19 -26.44 24.35 -14.92
N LEU A 20 -26.11 24.75 -16.15
CA LEU A 20 -24.98 24.14 -16.92
C LEU A 20 -23.64 24.43 -16.29
N LEU A 21 -23.42 25.59 -15.69
CA LEU A 21 -22.20 25.91 -14.96
C LEU A 21 -22.02 25.06 -13.67
N ILE A 22 -23.12 24.74 -12.99
CA ILE A 22 -23.10 23.89 -11.80
C ILE A 22 -22.80 22.43 -12.17
N MET A 23 -23.30 21.96 -13.31
CA MET A 23 -23.00 20.61 -13.81
C MET A 23 -21.53 20.47 -14.27
N ALA A 24 -20.92 21.54 -14.80
CA ALA A 24 -19.51 21.52 -15.20
C ALA A 24 -18.55 21.52 -14.00
N SER A 25 -18.95 22.06 -12.84
CA SER A 25 -18.12 22.04 -11.63
C SER A 25 -18.19 20.70 -10.87
N ALA A 26 -19.19 19.85 -11.14
CA ALA A 26 -19.29 18.52 -10.53
C ALA A 26 -18.42 17.47 -11.24
N CYS A 27 -17.84 17.79 -12.42
CA CYS A 27 -17.08 16.84 -13.21
C CYS A 27 -15.55 16.98 -13.08
N SER A 28 -15.04 17.84 -12.20
CA SER A 28 -13.59 18.07 -12.07
C SER A 28 -12.96 17.50 -10.79
N LYS A 29 -13.64 16.62 -10.09
CA LYS A 29 -13.07 15.72 -9.10
C LYS A 29 -13.57 14.29 -9.33
N ALA A 30 -13.34 13.79 -10.51
CA ALA A 30 -12.91 12.41 -10.62
C ALA A 30 -11.46 12.40 -10.08
N GLU A 31 -11.26 12.58 -8.79
CA GLU A 31 -10.30 11.75 -8.11
C GLU A 31 -10.70 10.37 -8.60
N VAL A 32 -9.87 9.84 -9.50
CA VAL A 32 -9.80 8.41 -9.69
C VAL A 32 -9.65 7.91 -8.26
N CYS A 33 -10.76 7.55 -7.60
CA CYS A 33 -10.74 6.58 -6.54
C CYS A 33 -10.07 5.40 -7.23
N MET A 34 -8.75 5.34 -7.14
CA MET A 34 -8.05 4.10 -7.31
C MET A 34 -8.82 3.21 -6.35
N LEU A 35 -9.63 2.35 -6.91
CA LEU A 35 -10.26 1.28 -6.19
C LEU A 35 -9.13 0.69 -5.38
N GLU A 36 -9.16 0.92 -4.06
CA GLU A 36 -8.25 0.26 -3.13
C GLU A 36 -8.48 -1.20 -3.44
N GLY A 37 -7.60 -1.76 -4.28
CA GLY A 37 -7.75 -3.12 -4.71
C GLY A 37 -7.55 -3.99 -3.49
N GLU A 38 -8.42 -4.94 -3.27
CA GLU A 38 -8.37 -5.92 -2.19
C GLU A 38 -7.19 -6.90 -2.38
N GLY A 39 -6.00 -6.38 -2.74
CA GLY A 39 -4.82 -7.18 -2.89
C GLY A 39 -4.15 -7.49 -1.55
N THR A 40 -3.59 -8.66 -1.43
CA THR A 40 -2.81 -9.11 -0.26
C THR A 40 -1.37 -9.34 -0.66
N VAL A 41 -0.41 -8.84 0.13
CA VAL A 41 1.01 -9.17 0.01
C VAL A 41 1.38 -10.14 1.11
N VAL A 42 1.90 -11.32 0.75
CA VAL A 42 2.44 -12.29 1.70
C VAL A 42 3.94 -12.36 1.52
N ILE A 43 4.68 -11.99 2.56
CA ILE A 43 6.15 -11.97 2.56
C ILE A 43 6.63 -13.01 3.57
N SER A 44 7.50 -13.92 3.12
CA SER A 44 8.09 -14.95 3.97
C SER A 44 9.62 -14.98 3.83
N GLY A 45 10.29 -15.39 4.91
CA GLY A 45 11.73 -15.49 4.94
C GLY A 45 12.25 -16.04 6.26
N ILE A 46 13.56 -15.94 6.45
CA ILE A 46 14.26 -16.37 7.67
C ILE A 46 15.05 -15.21 8.24
N VAL A 47 15.00 -15.04 9.56
CA VAL A 47 15.89 -14.14 10.29
C VAL A 47 17.09 -14.97 10.78
N SER A 48 18.30 -14.55 10.46
CA SER A 48 19.51 -15.28 10.83
C SER A 48 20.65 -14.35 11.25
N ASP A 49 21.60 -14.92 12.01
CA ASP A 49 22.86 -14.25 12.32
C ASP A 49 23.69 -14.12 11.05
N LYS A 50 24.18 -12.91 10.78
CA LYS A 50 24.94 -12.60 9.57
C LYS A 50 26.28 -13.39 9.48
N THR A 51 26.85 -13.73 10.61
CA THR A 51 28.18 -14.37 10.68
C THR A 51 28.08 -15.90 10.69
N SER A 52 27.20 -16.44 11.53
CA SER A 52 27.06 -17.90 11.71
C SER A 52 25.99 -18.52 10.84
N SER A 53 25.15 -17.72 10.19
CA SER A 53 23.94 -18.14 9.48
C SER A 53 22.93 -18.90 10.34
N SER A 54 23.11 -18.88 11.66
CA SER A 54 22.19 -19.55 12.59
C SER A 54 20.85 -18.82 12.62
N PRO A 55 19.73 -19.55 12.60
CA PRO A 55 18.41 -18.94 12.68
C PRO A 55 18.20 -18.23 14.03
N LEU A 56 17.50 -17.10 14.00
CA LEU A 56 17.23 -16.27 15.18
C LEU A 56 15.75 -16.32 15.52
N LYS A 57 15.46 -16.86 16.69
CA LYS A 57 14.12 -17.00 17.26
C LYS A 57 13.67 -15.70 17.94
N ASP A 58 12.35 -15.48 18.00
CA ASP A 58 11.68 -14.41 18.75
C ASP A 58 12.13 -12.99 18.34
N MET A 59 12.66 -12.84 17.13
CA MET A 59 12.96 -11.53 16.57
C MET A 59 11.65 -10.82 16.16
N LYS A 60 11.46 -9.59 16.63
CA LYS A 60 10.33 -8.76 16.24
C LYS A 60 10.54 -8.24 14.83
N ILE A 61 9.63 -8.57 13.93
CA ILE A 61 9.62 -8.07 12.55
C ILE A 61 8.44 -7.10 12.39
N VAL A 62 8.73 -5.85 12.03
CA VAL A 62 7.73 -4.84 11.70
C VAL A 62 7.71 -4.69 10.18
N TYR A 63 6.56 -4.96 9.60
CA TYR A 63 6.23 -4.69 8.22
C TYR A 63 5.59 -3.31 8.11
N GLU A 64 6.02 -2.54 7.14
CA GLU A 64 5.44 -1.25 6.80
C GLU A 64 5.29 -1.18 5.27
N ALA A 65 4.12 -0.82 4.79
CA ALA A 65 3.87 -0.59 3.37
C ALA A 65 3.63 0.89 3.10
N TYR A 66 4.23 1.38 2.03
CA TYR A 66 4.16 2.77 1.61
C TYR A 66 3.73 2.88 0.16
N THR A 67 2.98 3.92 -0.17
CA THR A 67 2.75 4.32 -1.56
C THR A 67 4.06 4.78 -2.20
N THR A 68 4.10 4.89 -3.52
CA THR A 68 5.21 5.50 -4.27
C THR A 68 5.52 6.94 -3.83
N ARG A 69 4.54 7.63 -3.25
CA ARG A 69 4.68 8.99 -2.69
C ARG A 69 5.14 9.00 -1.23
N GLY A 70 5.46 7.84 -0.64
CA GLY A 70 5.95 7.71 0.73
C GLY A 70 4.88 7.78 1.83
N LYS A 71 3.60 7.71 1.50
CA LYS A 71 2.52 7.64 2.49
C LYS A 71 2.44 6.21 3.04
N LEU A 72 2.51 6.05 4.37
CA LEU A 72 2.27 4.78 5.05
C LEU A 72 0.81 4.34 4.85
N ILE A 73 0.61 3.10 4.44
CA ILE A 73 -0.70 2.52 4.13
C ILE A 73 -1.03 1.30 4.98
N ASP A 74 -0.04 0.52 5.41
CA ASP A 74 -0.25 -0.61 6.31
C ASP A 74 0.97 -0.82 7.21
N THR A 75 0.75 -1.39 8.40
CA THR A 75 1.80 -1.85 9.32
C THR A 75 1.36 -3.09 10.06
N LYS A 76 2.26 -4.08 10.15
CA LYS A 76 2.03 -5.33 10.87
C LYS A 76 3.26 -5.67 11.70
N THR A 77 3.05 -6.43 12.75
CA THR A 77 4.14 -6.97 13.59
C THR A 77 3.99 -8.47 13.70
N VAL A 78 5.06 -9.19 13.41
CA VAL A 78 5.17 -10.64 13.60
C VAL A 78 6.49 -10.95 14.30
N TYR A 79 6.66 -12.20 14.73
CA TYR A 79 7.88 -12.68 15.38
C TYR A 79 8.40 -13.91 14.65
N SER A 80 9.73 -14.02 14.57
CA SER A 80 10.34 -15.23 14.01
C SER A 80 10.13 -16.44 14.93
N SER A 81 9.89 -17.59 14.32
CA SER A 81 9.72 -18.87 14.98
C SER A 81 11.05 -19.48 15.45
N GLY A 82 11.02 -20.68 16.05
CA GLY A 82 12.20 -21.37 16.57
C GLY A 82 13.28 -21.64 15.55
N ASP A 83 12.92 -21.82 14.29
CA ASP A 83 13.81 -22.02 13.14
C ASP A 83 14.11 -20.69 12.39
N GLY A 84 13.76 -19.55 12.97
CA GLY A 84 14.00 -18.24 12.40
C GLY A 84 13.00 -17.83 11.31
N THR A 85 12.09 -18.70 10.90
CA THR A 85 11.12 -18.39 9.84
C THR A 85 10.11 -17.34 10.28
N TYR A 86 9.64 -16.54 9.35
CA TYR A 86 8.54 -15.59 9.56
C TYR A 86 7.68 -15.49 8.31
N THR A 87 6.42 -15.14 8.52
CA THR A 87 5.49 -14.78 7.47
C THR A 87 4.68 -13.58 7.92
N VAL A 88 4.58 -12.58 7.06
CA VAL A 88 3.73 -11.42 7.28
C VAL A 88 2.78 -11.25 6.12
N GLU A 89 1.52 -10.99 6.44
CA GLU A 89 0.46 -10.71 5.48
C GLU A 89 0.04 -9.26 5.65
N GLY A 90 0.24 -8.46 4.61
CA GLY A 90 -0.16 -7.06 4.54
C GLY A 90 -1.35 -6.86 3.62
N SER A 91 -2.20 -5.86 3.91
CA SER A 91 -3.22 -5.41 2.98
C SER A 91 -2.53 -4.84 1.77
N GLY A 92 -2.79 -5.46 0.63
CA GLY A 92 -2.20 -5.09 -0.64
C GLY A 92 -3.04 -4.04 -1.34
N TYR A 93 -2.40 -3.40 -2.25
CA TYR A 93 -2.98 -2.41 -3.14
C TYR A 93 -2.71 -2.85 -4.56
N THR A 94 -3.57 -2.48 -5.48
CA THR A 94 -3.42 -2.80 -6.90
C THR A 94 -2.40 -1.92 -7.62
N SER A 95 -1.67 -1.08 -6.89
CA SER A 95 -0.61 -0.22 -7.41
C SER A 95 0.75 -0.61 -6.85
N GLU A 96 1.82 -0.11 -7.45
CA GLU A 96 3.17 -0.26 -6.92
C GLU A 96 3.25 0.24 -5.48
N ILE A 97 3.80 -0.59 -4.60
CA ILE A 97 4.05 -0.27 -3.20
C ILE A 97 5.50 -0.56 -2.81
N LYS A 98 6.02 0.22 -1.87
CA LYS A 98 7.28 -0.03 -1.21
C LYS A 98 7.00 -0.72 0.12
N CYS A 99 7.51 -1.94 0.31
CA CYS A 99 7.46 -2.65 1.58
C CYS A 99 8.79 -2.54 2.32
N VAL A 100 8.74 -2.29 3.62
CA VAL A 100 9.90 -2.23 4.50
C VAL A 100 9.70 -3.22 5.63
N LEU A 101 10.65 -4.13 5.80
CA LEU A 101 10.71 -5.08 6.90
C LEU A 101 11.86 -4.68 7.83
N LYS A 102 11.55 -4.50 9.11
CA LYS A 102 12.52 -4.12 10.16
C LYS A 102 12.54 -5.21 11.22
N ALA A 103 13.66 -5.92 11.33
CA ALA A 103 13.85 -6.88 12.41
C ALA A 103 14.58 -6.25 13.58
N SER A 104 14.14 -6.53 14.79
CA SER A 104 14.76 -6.05 16.04
C SER A 104 14.77 -7.14 17.10
N ASP A 105 15.80 -7.11 17.94
CA ASP A 105 15.99 -7.98 19.08
C ASP A 105 15.66 -7.26 20.38
N SER A 106 14.70 -7.77 21.13
CA SER A 106 14.33 -7.21 22.45
C SER A 106 15.44 -7.31 23.48
N SER A 107 16.29 -8.34 23.38
CA SER A 107 17.45 -8.51 24.25
C SER A 107 18.64 -7.59 23.92
N LYS A 108 18.55 -6.88 22.77
CA LYS A 108 19.59 -6.01 22.23
C LYS A 108 20.94 -6.69 21.96
N SER A 109 20.97 -8.01 21.87
CA SER A 109 22.15 -8.79 21.52
C SER A 109 22.52 -8.64 20.05
N TYR A 110 21.55 -8.29 19.21
CA TYR A 110 21.70 -8.07 17.77
C TYR A 110 21.38 -6.62 17.37
N ALA A 111 22.09 -6.15 16.37
CA ALA A 111 21.74 -4.88 15.70
C ALA A 111 20.51 -5.09 14.80
N ASN A 112 19.70 -4.06 14.62
CA ASN A 112 18.50 -4.13 13.81
C ASN A 112 18.83 -4.48 12.35
N GLY A 113 18.05 -5.39 11.79
CA GLY A 113 18.06 -5.70 10.36
C GLY A 113 16.97 -4.95 9.62
N LYS A 114 17.19 -4.69 8.32
CA LYS A 114 16.21 -4.01 7.46
C LYS A 114 16.29 -4.55 6.05
N ILE A 115 15.12 -4.76 5.42
CA ILE A 115 14.97 -5.04 3.99
C ILE A 115 13.95 -4.08 3.41
N GLU A 116 14.18 -3.61 2.20
CA GLU A 116 13.24 -2.83 1.40
C GLU A 116 12.93 -3.59 0.11
N LEU A 117 11.66 -3.68 -0.23
CA LEU A 117 11.14 -4.36 -1.39
C LEU A 117 10.22 -3.43 -2.16
N HIS A 118 10.25 -3.53 -3.48
CA HIS A 118 9.25 -2.92 -4.34
C HIS A 118 8.36 -4.01 -4.90
N VAL A 119 7.05 -3.88 -4.70
CA VAL A 119 6.03 -4.78 -5.22
C VAL A 119 5.29 -4.03 -6.30
N ASP A 120 5.49 -4.42 -7.55
CA ASP A 120 4.80 -3.85 -8.71
C ASP A 120 3.76 -4.85 -9.22
N TRP A 121 2.50 -4.50 -9.05
CA TRP A 121 1.37 -5.30 -9.51
C TRP A 121 1.18 -5.26 -11.03
N ASN A 122 1.71 -4.25 -11.73
CA ASN A 122 1.56 -4.10 -13.17
C ASN A 122 2.43 -5.09 -13.96
N GLY A 123 3.51 -5.59 -13.35
CA GLY A 123 4.42 -6.58 -13.95
C GLY A 123 4.06 -8.04 -13.63
N SER A 124 3.12 -8.28 -12.74
CA SER A 124 2.68 -9.61 -12.35
C SER A 124 1.44 -10.02 -13.13
N PRO A 125 1.25 -11.33 -13.48
CA PRO A 125 0.00 -11.81 -14.03
C PRO A 125 -1.10 -11.67 -12.95
N TYR A 126 -1.66 -10.47 -12.87
CA TYR A 126 -2.76 -10.13 -11.98
C TYR A 126 -3.98 -10.96 -12.41
N ASN A 127 -4.28 -11.99 -11.64
CA ASN A 127 -5.56 -12.65 -11.74
C ASN A 127 -6.55 -11.86 -10.88
N LYS A 128 -7.55 -11.26 -11.51
CA LYS A 128 -8.61 -10.49 -10.85
C LYS A 128 -9.34 -11.26 -9.74
N GLU A 129 -9.28 -12.58 -9.78
CA GLU A 129 -9.95 -13.46 -8.83
C GLU A 129 -9.10 -13.81 -7.60
N VAL A 130 -7.76 -13.67 -7.68
CA VAL A 130 -6.83 -13.94 -6.57
C VAL A 130 -5.79 -12.85 -6.51
N SER A 131 -6.07 -11.82 -5.76
CA SER A 131 -5.21 -10.65 -5.60
C SER A 131 -4.16 -10.86 -4.50
N THR A 132 -3.44 -11.98 -4.53
CA THR A 132 -2.37 -12.24 -3.57
C THR A 132 -1.01 -12.27 -4.26
N PHE A 133 -0.10 -11.45 -3.78
CA PHE A 133 1.28 -11.39 -4.25
C PHE A 133 2.20 -12.06 -3.22
N PHE A 134 2.90 -13.11 -3.62
CA PHE A 134 3.83 -13.83 -2.75
C PHE A 134 5.26 -13.38 -3.01
N VAL A 135 5.96 -13.01 -1.94
CA VAL A 135 7.40 -12.72 -1.95
C VAL A 135 8.07 -13.68 -0.99
N ASN A 136 8.78 -14.66 -1.54
CA ASN A 136 9.49 -15.67 -0.79
C ASN A 136 10.98 -15.29 -0.65
N ASP A 137 11.67 -15.98 0.26
CA ASP A 137 13.13 -15.85 0.47
C ASP A 137 13.58 -14.44 0.89
N CYS A 138 12.70 -13.68 1.55
CA CYS A 138 13.02 -12.39 2.14
C CYS A 138 13.83 -12.57 3.43
N ASN A 139 15.08 -12.98 3.32
CA ASN A 139 15.92 -13.30 4.47
C ASN A 139 16.51 -12.04 5.09
N ILE A 140 16.36 -11.90 6.41
CA ILE A 140 16.89 -10.77 7.18
C ILE A 140 18.12 -11.24 7.95
N TYR A 141 19.26 -10.60 7.67
CA TYR A 141 20.51 -10.89 8.35
C TYR A 141 20.80 -9.86 9.43
N MET A 142 20.92 -10.31 10.67
CA MET A 142 21.23 -9.47 11.82
C MET A 142 22.66 -9.70 12.29
N ARG A 143 23.34 -8.60 12.66
CA ARG A 143 24.72 -8.66 13.17
C ARG A 143 24.67 -8.70 14.70
N LYS A 144 25.40 -9.61 15.30
CA LYS A 144 25.66 -9.63 16.74
C LYS A 144 26.44 -8.36 17.14
N ARG A 145 26.05 -7.75 18.25
CA ARG A 145 26.70 -6.54 18.79
C ARG A 145 27.98 -6.87 19.56
#